data_541605a5c872baeb793669bff199066a
#
_entry.id   541605a5c872baeb793669bff199066a
#
_cell.length_a   1.000
_cell.length_b   1.000
_cell.length_c   1.000
_cell.angle_alpha   90.00
_cell.angle_beta   90.00
_cell.angle_gamma   90.00
#
_symmetry.space_group_name_H-M   'P 1'
#
loop_
_entity.id
_entity.type
_entity.pdbx_description
1 polymer ?
#
loop_
_entity_poly.entity_id
_entity_poly.type
_entity_poly.pdbx_seq_one_letter_code
_entity_poly.pdbx_strand_id
1 'polypeptide(L)'
;SYLNLPKVFFSKINLNPVSSPQLIILNDTLAKELGLDSNYLKTEECVKILSGSETIKKGAFIAQAYAGHQFGHFTMLGDGRALLIGEQITPSGKRYDIQLKGSGKTPYSRGGDGRAVLGPMIREYIISEAMYNLKIPTTRSLAVVKTGETVIRETVKEGAILTRVASSHIRFGTFQYISQWGNKEQLKELADYSIKRHYPYIEDDENKYINFLKEVIKAQASLVSKWQCIGFIHGVMNTDNMTISGETIDYGPCAFMDTYNPDTVFSSIDVYG
;
A
#
# COMPACT_ATOMS: atom_id res chain seq x y z
N SER A 1 6.48 9.45 -10.68
CA SER A 1 5.55 10.53 -11.09
C SER A 1 4.93 11.25 -9.91
N TYR A 2 4.66 10.55 -8.79
CA TYR A 2 4.06 11.13 -7.57
C TYR A 2 4.83 12.36 -7.03
N LEU A 3 6.14 12.43 -7.22
CA LEU A 3 6.98 13.58 -6.87
C LEU A 3 6.65 14.87 -7.62
N ASN A 4 5.87 14.79 -8.69
CA ASN A 4 5.42 15.99 -9.44
C ASN A 4 4.23 16.67 -8.75
N LEU A 5 3.59 16.01 -7.78
CA LEU A 5 2.59 16.63 -6.92
C LEU A 5 3.23 17.62 -5.94
N PRO A 6 2.47 18.60 -5.42
CA PRO A 6 2.93 19.50 -4.38
C PRO A 6 3.53 18.77 -3.16
N LYS A 7 4.50 19.41 -2.51
CA LYS A 7 5.22 18.83 -1.36
C LYS A 7 4.33 18.48 -0.16
N VAL A 8 3.11 19.01 -0.10
CA VAL A 8 2.14 18.68 0.95
C VAL A 8 1.73 17.20 0.92
N PHE A 9 1.84 16.52 -0.23
CA PHE A 9 1.43 15.13 -0.40
C PHE A 9 2.44 14.10 0.10
N PHE A 10 3.66 14.50 0.40
CA PHE A 10 4.71 13.57 0.83
C PHE A 10 5.83 14.25 1.60
N SER A 11 6.55 13.45 2.36
CA SER A 11 7.82 13.82 2.98
C SER A 11 8.95 13.00 2.38
N LYS A 12 10.08 13.63 2.04
CA LYS A 12 11.31 12.92 1.69
C LYS A 12 11.90 12.28 2.94
N ILE A 13 12.36 11.04 2.81
CA ILE A 13 12.80 10.22 3.93
C ILE A 13 14.29 9.88 3.77
N ASN A 14 15.03 10.01 4.85
CA ASN A 14 16.32 9.37 4.98
C ASN A 14 16.12 7.89 5.31
N LEU A 15 16.93 7.03 4.71
CA LEU A 15 16.84 5.60 4.96
C LEU A 15 17.14 5.26 6.43
N ASN A 16 16.50 4.21 6.91
CA ASN A 16 16.74 3.62 8.22
C ASN A 16 17.35 2.23 8.03
N PRO A 17 18.65 2.12 7.79
CA PRO A 17 19.32 0.83 7.56
C PRO A 17 19.04 -0.19 8.64
N VAL A 18 19.01 -1.46 8.26
CA VAL A 18 18.82 -2.58 9.19
C VAL A 18 20.13 -3.36 9.36
N SER A 19 20.28 -4.08 10.48
CA SER A 19 21.56 -4.66 10.90
C SER A 19 22.01 -5.85 10.05
N SER A 20 21.07 -6.72 9.63
CA SER A 20 21.40 -7.95 8.89
C SER A 20 20.23 -8.36 8.00
N PRO A 21 20.06 -7.71 6.83
CA PRO A 21 18.97 -8.01 5.93
C PRO A 21 19.13 -9.41 5.32
N GLN A 22 18.06 -10.21 5.38
CA GLN A 22 18.01 -11.55 4.81
C GLN A 22 16.73 -11.75 4.02
N LEU A 23 16.85 -12.11 2.74
CA LEU A 23 15.69 -12.44 1.90
C LEU A 23 15.05 -13.75 2.40
N ILE A 24 13.75 -13.70 2.69
CA ILE A 24 12.97 -14.85 3.15
C ILE A 24 12.12 -15.40 2.02
N ILE A 25 11.43 -14.51 1.28
CA ILE A 25 10.55 -14.87 0.17
C ILE A 25 10.78 -13.90 -0.98
N LEU A 26 10.87 -14.42 -2.19
CA LEU A 26 10.80 -13.65 -3.44
C LEU A 26 9.70 -14.22 -4.31
N ASN A 27 8.88 -13.35 -4.88
CA ASN A 27 7.88 -13.70 -5.88
C ASN A 27 8.50 -13.62 -7.28
N ASP A 28 9.10 -14.73 -7.71
CA ASP A 28 9.77 -14.81 -9.02
C ASP A 28 8.79 -14.55 -10.20
N THR A 29 7.52 -14.97 -10.06
CA THR A 29 6.48 -14.70 -11.06
C THR A 29 6.19 -13.22 -11.19
N LEU A 30 5.99 -12.53 -10.08
CA LEU A 30 5.77 -11.08 -10.07
C LEU A 30 7.00 -10.32 -10.55
N ALA A 31 8.21 -10.75 -10.15
CA ALA A 31 9.45 -10.15 -10.65
C ALA A 31 9.51 -10.18 -12.18
N LYS A 32 9.20 -11.33 -12.79
CA LYS A 32 9.12 -11.48 -14.24
C LYS A 32 8.05 -10.59 -14.88
N GLU A 33 6.85 -10.51 -14.29
CA GLU A 33 5.77 -9.63 -14.76
C GLU A 33 6.19 -8.15 -14.74
N LEU A 34 6.98 -7.75 -13.74
CA LEU A 34 7.53 -6.40 -13.60
C LEU A 34 8.72 -6.12 -14.54
N GLY A 35 9.24 -7.16 -15.21
CA GLY A 35 10.47 -7.05 -16.03
C GLY A 35 11.74 -6.92 -15.19
N LEU A 36 11.73 -7.46 -13.96
CA LEU A 36 12.89 -7.49 -13.05
C LEU A 36 13.60 -8.84 -13.13
N ASP A 37 14.92 -8.81 -13.01
CA ASP A 37 15.73 -10.03 -12.94
C ASP A 37 15.69 -10.64 -11.54
N SER A 38 15.07 -11.82 -11.41
CA SER A 38 14.98 -12.54 -10.15
C SER A 38 16.33 -12.92 -9.55
N ASN A 39 17.36 -13.15 -10.38
CA ASN A 39 18.70 -13.45 -9.87
C ASN A 39 19.32 -12.21 -9.25
N TYR A 40 19.18 -11.05 -9.89
CA TYR A 40 19.63 -9.77 -9.33
C TYR A 40 18.89 -9.45 -8.01
N LEU A 41 17.57 -9.70 -7.96
CA LEU A 41 16.78 -9.46 -6.74
C LEU A 41 17.24 -10.32 -5.54
N LYS A 42 17.92 -11.43 -5.78
CA LYS A 42 18.48 -12.33 -4.74
C LYS A 42 19.91 -11.94 -4.31
N THR A 43 20.55 -10.98 -4.99
CA THR A 43 21.90 -10.52 -4.60
C THR A 43 21.88 -9.75 -3.28
N GLU A 44 22.99 -9.76 -2.57
CA GLU A 44 23.16 -8.99 -1.32
C GLU A 44 22.89 -7.50 -1.53
N GLU A 45 23.36 -6.92 -2.66
CA GLU A 45 23.12 -5.54 -3.02
C GLU A 45 21.61 -5.24 -3.10
N CYS A 46 20.84 -6.07 -3.83
CA CYS A 46 19.42 -5.84 -3.99
C CYS A 46 18.64 -6.11 -2.70
N VAL A 47 19.03 -7.08 -1.89
CA VAL A 47 18.43 -7.34 -0.57
C VAL A 47 18.61 -6.14 0.36
N LYS A 48 19.74 -5.41 0.31
CA LYS A 48 19.92 -4.15 1.02
C LYS A 48 18.96 -3.06 0.52
N ILE A 49 18.71 -2.98 -0.79
CA ILE A 49 17.70 -2.06 -1.34
C ILE A 49 16.29 -2.44 -0.85
N LEU A 50 15.93 -3.72 -0.93
CA LEU A 50 14.62 -4.25 -0.49
C LEU A 50 14.41 -4.15 1.02
N SER A 51 15.47 -3.98 1.78
CA SER A 51 15.42 -3.69 3.22
C SER A 51 15.39 -2.20 3.56
N GLY A 52 15.45 -1.30 2.57
CA GLY A 52 15.57 0.13 2.80
C GLY A 52 16.89 0.55 3.43
N SER A 53 17.94 -0.26 3.28
CA SER A 53 19.29 0.03 3.80
C SER A 53 20.16 0.74 2.77
N GLU A 54 19.87 0.58 1.49
CA GLU A 54 20.59 1.23 0.40
C GLU A 54 19.63 1.89 -0.58
N THR A 55 20.15 2.90 -1.29
CA THR A 55 19.40 3.66 -2.29
C THR A 55 19.42 2.96 -3.65
N ILE A 56 18.36 3.17 -4.43
CA ILE A 56 18.31 2.75 -5.84
C ILE A 56 18.57 3.97 -6.74
N LYS A 57 19.35 3.80 -7.81
CA LYS A 57 19.57 4.85 -8.81
C LYS A 57 18.22 5.33 -9.37
N LYS A 58 18.02 6.64 -9.41
CA LYS A 58 16.77 7.29 -9.84
C LYS A 58 15.55 6.98 -8.95
N GLY A 59 15.72 6.31 -7.83
CA GLY A 59 14.66 6.14 -6.82
C GLY A 59 14.43 7.43 -6.05
N ALA A 60 13.24 7.53 -5.44
CA ALA A 60 12.92 8.60 -4.51
C ALA A 60 12.25 7.98 -3.29
N PHE A 61 12.83 8.25 -2.15
CA PHE A 61 12.39 7.68 -0.88
C PHE A 61 11.45 8.68 -0.22
N ILE A 62 10.15 8.40 -0.30
CA ILE A 62 9.11 9.27 0.24
C ILE A 62 8.09 8.49 1.09
N ALA A 63 7.58 9.14 2.12
CA ALA A 63 6.38 8.73 2.83
C ALA A 63 5.21 9.59 2.36
N GLN A 64 4.11 8.97 1.96
CA GLN A 64 2.93 9.66 1.46
C GLN A 64 2.05 10.14 2.61
N ALA A 65 1.47 11.33 2.45
CA ALA A 65 0.51 11.92 3.39
C ALA A 65 -0.91 11.47 3.05
N TYR A 66 -1.66 11.05 4.03
CA TYR A 66 -3.09 10.77 3.93
C TYR A 66 -3.74 10.85 5.31
N ALA A 67 -5.05 10.90 5.35
CA ALA A 67 -5.83 10.87 6.57
C ALA A 67 -6.66 9.59 6.65
N GLY A 68 -7.27 9.35 7.78
CA GLY A 68 -8.20 8.25 7.99
C GLY A 68 -8.91 8.35 9.33
N HIS A 69 -9.79 7.40 9.58
CA HIS A 69 -10.53 7.32 10.84
C HIS A 69 -9.92 6.23 11.72
N GLN A 70 -9.11 6.64 12.69
CA GLN A 70 -8.56 5.69 13.65
C GLN A 70 -9.43 5.67 14.91
N PHE A 71 -9.99 4.52 15.24
CA PHE A 71 -10.95 4.36 16.34
C PHE A 71 -12.12 5.36 16.27
N GLY A 72 -12.62 5.62 15.05
CA GLY A 72 -13.72 6.58 14.80
C GLY A 72 -13.31 8.06 14.76
N HIS A 73 -12.07 8.40 15.07
CA HIS A 73 -11.56 9.77 15.03
C HIS A 73 -10.81 10.08 13.76
N PHE A 74 -11.22 11.15 13.07
CA PHE A 74 -10.51 11.64 11.88
C PHE A 74 -9.12 12.13 12.27
N THR A 75 -8.10 11.56 11.68
CA THR A 75 -6.70 11.75 12.08
C THR A 75 -5.79 11.88 10.87
N MET A 76 -4.79 12.76 10.96
CA MET A 76 -3.67 12.75 10.01
C MET A 76 -2.86 11.48 10.24
N LEU A 77 -2.83 10.64 9.23
CA LEU A 77 -2.05 9.40 9.21
C LEU A 77 -0.85 9.56 8.28
N GLY A 78 -0.78 8.78 7.24
CA GLY A 78 0.30 8.74 6.27
C GLY A 78 1.11 7.46 6.43
N ASP A 79 2.13 7.33 5.60
CA ASP A 79 3.02 6.17 5.59
C ASP A 79 3.90 6.14 6.84
N GLY A 80 3.31 5.84 8.01
CA GLY A 80 4.00 5.84 9.31
C GLY A 80 5.05 4.74 9.48
N ARG A 81 5.06 3.75 8.58
CA ARG A 81 6.03 2.65 8.54
C ARG A 81 6.29 2.16 7.12
N ALA A 82 5.95 2.95 6.13
CA ALA A 82 6.12 2.57 4.74
C ALA A 82 6.88 3.65 3.97
N LEU A 83 7.51 3.24 2.89
CA LEU A 83 8.41 4.07 2.10
C LEU A 83 8.21 3.73 0.63
N LEU A 84 7.67 4.66 -0.15
CA LEU A 84 7.63 4.55 -1.60
C LEU A 84 9.04 4.79 -2.14
N ILE A 85 9.61 3.80 -2.84
CA ILE A 85 10.98 3.86 -3.34
C ILE A 85 11.06 4.19 -4.83
N GLY A 86 9.95 4.08 -5.55
CA GLY A 86 9.90 4.39 -6.97
C GLY A 86 8.69 3.80 -7.67
N GLU A 87 8.71 3.92 -8.97
CA GLU A 87 7.74 3.33 -9.88
C GLU A 87 8.44 2.41 -10.88
N GLN A 88 7.86 1.24 -11.13
CA GLN A 88 8.32 0.30 -12.14
C GLN A 88 7.39 0.34 -13.36
N ILE A 89 7.97 0.52 -14.54
CA ILE A 89 7.27 0.36 -15.81
C ILE A 89 7.54 -1.06 -16.30
N THR A 90 6.47 -1.84 -16.46
CA THR A 90 6.59 -3.22 -16.95
C THR A 90 6.91 -3.26 -18.45
N PRO A 91 7.37 -4.40 -18.98
CA PRO A 91 7.54 -4.59 -20.42
C PRO A 91 6.26 -4.35 -21.25
N SER A 92 5.08 -4.51 -20.62
CA SER A 92 3.77 -4.21 -21.25
C SER A 92 3.35 -2.73 -21.12
N GLY A 93 4.20 -1.86 -20.56
CA GLY A 93 3.92 -0.43 -20.38
C GLY A 93 3.08 -0.08 -19.16
N LYS A 94 2.68 -1.04 -18.33
CA LYS A 94 1.96 -0.78 -17.08
C LYS A 94 2.90 -0.17 -16.04
N ARG A 95 2.37 0.75 -15.22
CA ARG A 95 3.11 1.41 -14.16
C ARG A 95 2.64 0.91 -12.80
N TYR A 96 3.60 0.55 -11.96
CA TYR A 96 3.35 0.14 -10.57
C TYR A 96 4.24 0.92 -9.60
N ASP A 97 3.69 1.26 -8.45
CA ASP A 97 4.43 1.76 -7.30
C ASP A 97 5.13 0.60 -6.59
N ILE A 98 6.37 0.83 -6.15
CA ILE A 98 7.14 -0.08 -5.30
C ILE A 98 7.29 0.56 -3.93
N GLN A 99 6.73 -0.06 -2.90
CA GLN A 99 6.71 0.44 -1.54
C GLN A 99 7.30 -0.59 -0.57
N LEU A 100 8.14 -0.12 0.36
CA LEU A 100 8.67 -0.93 1.46
C LEU A 100 7.82 -0.70 2.71
N LYS A 101 7.19 -1.74 3.25
CA LYS A 101 6.38 -1.69 4.49
C LYS A 101 7.18 -2.29 5.65
N GLY A 102 7.37 -1.52 6.71
CA GLY A 102 8.20 -1.88 7.87
C GLY A 102 9.62 -1.29 7.82
N SER A 103 9.88 -0.35 6.92
CA SER A 103 11.22 0.18 6.61
C SER A 103 11.77 1.21 7.61
N GLY A 104 11.04 1.51 8.68
CA GLY A 104 11.50 2.40 9.75
C GLY A 104 10.67 3.68 9.88
N LYS A 105 11.17 4.59 10.71
CA LYS A 105 10.46 5.82 11.06
C LYS A 105 10.28 6.78 9.90
N THR A 106 9.13 7.42 9.86
CA THR A 106 8.79 8.53 8.99
C THR A 106 8.18 9.66 9.83
N PRO A 107 7.96 10.86 9.28
CA PRO A 107 7.24 11.93 9.96
C PRO A 107 5.82 11.55 10.40
N TYR A 108 5.25 10.49 9.81
CA TYR A 108 3.89 10.00 10.10
C TYR A 108 3.85 8.84 11.10
N SER A 109 4.96 8.47 11.73
CA SER A 109 5.03 7.31 12.65
C SER A 109 4.36 7.54 14.01
N ARG A 110 3.98 8.77 14.34
CA ARG A 110 3.23 9.11 15.57
C ARG A 110 3.83 8.52 16.85
N GLY A 111 5.15 8.60 17.00
CA GLY A 111 5.90 8.02 18.12
C GLY A 111 6.24 6.54 17.99
N GLY A 112 5.72 5.83 16.98
CA GLY A 112 6.06 4.43 16.69
C GLY A 112 7.49 4.26 16.15
N ASP A 113 7.96 3.01 16.13
CA ASP A 113 9.28 2.63 15.62
C ASP A 113 9.35 2.54 14.08
N GLY A 114 8.20 2.56 13.41
CA GLY A 114 8.09 2.38 11.96
C GLY A 114 8.47 0.99 11.46
N ARG A 115 8.71 0.03 12.34
CA ARG A 115 9.08 -1.35 12.02
C ARG A 115 7.84 -2.26 11.92
N ALA A 116 7.99 -3.35 11.20
CA ALA A 116 6.99 -4.40 11.10
C ALA A 116 7.57 -5.74 11.57
N VAL A 117 6.68 -6.64 12.00
CA VAL A 117 7.02 -7.97 12.49
C VAL A 117 6.88 -8.98 11.36
N LEU A 118 7.72 -10.02 11.35
CA LEU A 118 7.80 -11.02 10.28
C LEU A 118 6.45 -11.72 10.01
N GLY A 119 5.76 -12.18 11.05
CA GLY A 119 4.47 -12.88 10.89
C GLY A 119 3.44 -12.09 10.08
N PRO A 120 3.09 -10.84 10.46
CA PRO A 120 2.21 -9.97 9.67
C PRO A 120 2.67 -9.73 8.24
N MET A 121 3.99 -9.63 7.97
CA MET A 121 4.51 -9.42 6.60
C MET A 121 4.33 -10.67 5.74
N ILE A 122 4.59 -11.85 6.29
CA ILE A 122 4.33 -13.13 5.61
C ILE A 122 2.82 -13.31 5.37
N ARG A 123 1.99 -12.96 6.37
CA ARG A 123 0.53 -13.04 6.22
C ARG A 123 0.03 -12.15 5.09
N GLU A 124 0.47 -10.90 5.01
CA GLU A 124 0.11 -9.99 3.93
C GLU A 124 0.59 -10.52 2.57
N TYR A 125 1.82 -11.08 2.51
CA TYR A 125 2.33 -11.73 1.31
C TYR A 125 1.40 -12.88 0.84
N ILE A 126 1.09 -13.80 1.73
CA ILE A 126 0.26 -14.98 1.40
C ILE A 126 -1.13 -14.55 0.93
N ILE A 127 -1.79 -13.64 1.68
CA ILE A 127 -3.16 -13.25 1.39
C ILE A 127 -3.24 -12.41 0.12
N SER A 128 -2.34 -11.45 -0.10
CA SER A 128 -2.34 -10.65 -1.32
C SER A 128 -2.14 -11.49 -2.58
N GLU A 129 -1.23 -12.48 -2.53
CA GLU A 129 -1.01 -13.38 -3.66
C GLU A 129 -2.15 -14.40 -3.85
N ALA A 130 -2.79 -14.85 -2.76
CA ALA A 130 -4.01 -15.66 -2.84
C ALA A 130 -5.13 -14.87 -3.52
N MET A 131 -5.37 -13.63 -3.12
CA MET A 131 -6.39 -12.74 -3.72
C MET A 131 -6.11 -12.51 -5.22
N TYR A 132 -4.86 -12.27 -5.59
CA TYR A 132 -4.48 -12.15 -7.00
C TYR A 132 -4.82 -13.41 -7.80
N ASN A 133 -4.50 -14.59 -7.27
CA ASN A 133 -4.79 -15.87 -7.94
C ASN A 133 -6.30 -16.15 -8.02
N LEU A 134 -7.08 -15.67 -7.06
CA LEU A 134 -8.55 -15.68 -7.08
C LEU A 134 -9.16 -14.61 -8.01
N LYS A 135 -8.33 -13.84 -8.73
CA LYS A 135 -8.75 -12.75 -9.64
C LYS A 135 -9.46 -11.59 -8.92
N ILE A 136 -9.14 -11.39 -7.66
CA ILE A 136 -9.58 -10.22 -6.90
C ILE A 136 -8.54 -9.11 -7.10
N PRO A 137 -8.94 -7.88 -7.49
CA PRO A 137 -8.01 -6.77 -7.57
C PRO A 137 -7.32 -6.52 -6.22
N THR A 138 -6.01 -6.48 -6.23
CA THR A 138 -5.22 -6.42 -5.00
C THR A 138 -3.83 -5.84 -5.26
N THR A 139 -3.25 -5.22 -4.24
CA THR A 139 -1.81 -5.01 -4.20
C THR A 139 -1.09 -6.36 -4.20
N ARG A 140 0.13 -6.38 -4.73
CA ARG A 140 0.95 -7.59 -4.85
C ARG A 140 2.13 -7.52 -3.88
N SER A 141 2.69 -8.65 -3.56
CA SER A 141 3.86 -8.77 -2.69
C SER A 141 5.04 -9.35 -3.47
N LEU A 142 6.12 -8.55 -3.59
CA LEU A 142 7.32 -8.96 -4.34
C LEU A 142 8.30 -9.72 -3.48
N ALA A 143 8.60 -9.23 -2.27
CA ALA A 143 9.59 -9.84 -1.40
C ALA A 143 9.27 -9.60 0.08
N VAL A 144 9.75 -10.51 0.93
CA VAL A 144 9.84 -10.35 2.39
C VAL A 144 11.29 -10.49 2.79
N VAL A 145 11.82 -9.49 3.50
CA VAL A 145 13.20 -9.44 4.00
C VAL A 145 13.16 -9.34 5.52
N LYS A 146 13.87 -10.23 6.25
CA LYS A 146 14.14 -10.07 7.68
C LYS A 146 15.15 -8.95 7.89
N THR A 147 15.03 -8.23 8.99
CA THR A 147 15.90 -7.09 9.29
C THR A 147 17.16 -7.45 10.08
N GLY A 148 17.17 -8.63 10.73
CA GLY A 148 18.17 -8.98 11.73
C GLY A 148 17.99 -8.26 13.07
N GLU A 149 16.90 -7.47 13.20
CA GLU A 149 16.56 -6.71 14.39
C GLU A 149 15.32 -7.30 15.08
N THR A 150 15.21 -7.07 16.37
CA THR A 150 14.01 -7.40 17.13
C THR A 150 13.07 -6.20 17.19
N VAL A 151 11.79 -6.48 17.18
CA VAL A 151 10.70 -5.51 17.30
C VAL A 151 9.89 -5.84 18.54
N ILE A 152 9.80 -4.89 19.47
CA ILE A 152 9.02 -5.06 20.69
C ILE A 152 7.56 -4.72 20.41
N ARG A 153 6.67 -5.68 20.68
CA ARG A 153 5.22 -5.54 20.70
C ARG A 153 4.71 -6.06 22.05
N GLU A 154 3.75 -6.95 22.09
CA GLU A 154 3.38 -7.69 23.32
C GLU A 154 4.53 -8.60 23.79
N THR A 155 5.31 -9.09 22.84
CA THR A 155 6.52 -9.89 23.03
C THR A 155 7.61 -9.41 22.09
N VAL A 156 8.86 -9.84 22.31
CA VAL A 156 9.98 -9.63 21.39
C VAL A 156 9.77 -10.51 20.15
N LYS A 157 9.78 -9.91 18.97
CA LYS A 157 9.54 -10.58 17.68
C LYS A 157 10.59 -10.19 16.66
N GLU A 158 10.76 -11.02 15.63
CA GLU A 158 11.66 -10.72 14.51
C GLU A 158 11.08 -9.62 13.62
N GLY A 159 11.92 -8.64 13.28
CA GLY A 159 11.58 -7.57 12.35
C GLY A 159 11.65 -8.03 10.90
N ALA A 160 10.76 -7.50 10.08
CA ALA A 160 10.75 -7.74 8.63
C ALA A 160 10.18 -6.57 7.84
N ILE A 161 10.50 -6.56 6.55
CA ILE A 161 10.04 -5.58 5.57
C ILE A 161 9.40 -6.33 4.41
N LEU A 162 8.22 -5.86 4.01
CA LEU A 162 7.51 -6.35 2.84
C LEU A 162 7.69 -5.35 1.69
N THR A 163 8.10 -5.83 0.53
CA THR A 163 8.04 -5.05 -0.72
C THR A 163 6.66 -5.22 -1.34
N ARG A 164 5.85 -4.16 -1.24
CA ARG A 164 4.50 -4.08 -1.80
C ARG A 164 4.54 -3.46 -3.18
N VAL A 165 3.74 -3.98 -4.09
CA VAL A 165 3.55 -3.50 -5.46
C VAL A 165 2.08 -3.17 -5.67
N ALA A 166 1.78 -2.00 -6.19
CA ALA A 166 0.41 -1.55 -6.44
C ALA A 166 0.35 -0.69 -7.71
N SER A 167 -0.81 -0.61 -8.36
CA SER A 167 -1.01 0.36 -9.46
C SER A 167 -0.86 1.81 -8.98
N SER A 168 -1.23 2.09 -7.74
CA SER A 168 -0.76 3.22 -6.91
C SER A 168 -1.14 2.99 -5.44
N HIS A 169 -0.55 3.80 -4.55
CA HIS A 169 -0.92 3.82 -3.13
C HIS A 169 -1.83 5.00 -2.77
N ILE A 170 -2.47 5.65 -3.77
CA ILE A 170 -3.42 6.73 -3.53
C ILE A 170 -4.69 6.15 -2.90
N ARG A 171 -5.07 6.69 -1.76
CA ARG A 171 -6.21 6.24 -0.95
C ARG A 171 -7.32 7.28 -0.95
N PHE A 172 -8.53 6.91 -0.54
CA PHE A 172 -9.54 7.91 -0.22
C PHE A 172 -9.02 8.91 0.83
N GLY A 173 -8.25 8.41 1.79
CA GLY A 173 -7.59 9.22 2.81
C GLY A 173 -6.64 10.27 2.27
N THR A 174 -6.04 10.09 1.08
CA THR A 174 -5.21 11.11 0.43
C THR A 174 -6.04 12.31 0.03
N PHE A 175 -7.25 12.09 -0.52
CA PHE A 175 -8.20 13.15 -0.85
C PHE A 175 -8.76 13.84 0.39
N GLN A 176 -9.07 13.08 1.44
CA GLN A 176 -9.51 13.66 2.71
C GLN A 176 -8.43 14.52 3.37
N TYR A 177 -7.17 14.06 3.32
CA TYR A 177 -6.04 14.83 3.84
C TYR A 177 -5.94 16.20 3.18
N ILE A 178 -5.93 16.24 1.85
CA ILE A 178 -5.78 17.50 1.12
C ILE A 178 -7.02 18.39 1.23
N SER A 179 -8.20 17.80 1.35
CA SER A 179 -9.44 18.55 1.60
C SER A 179 -9.42 19.28 2.95
N GLN A 180 -8.76 18.71 3.96
CA GLN A 180 -8.71 19.25 5.32
C GLN A 180 -7.52 20.19 5.52
N TRP A 181 -6.34 19.86 5.01
CA TRP A 181 -5.09 20.58 5.30
C TRP A 181 -4.44 21.20 4.07
N GLY A 182 -5.02 21.06 2.90
CA GLY A 182 -4.58 21.68 1.66
C GLY A 182 -5.53 22.78 1.18
N ASN A 183 -5.53 22.98 -0.13
CA ASN A 183 -6.41 23.91 -0.82
C ASN A 183 -7.07 23.28 -2.06
N LYS A 184 -7.99 24.04 -2.68
CA LYS A 184 -8.76 23.57 -3.83
C LYS A 184 -7.88 23.23 -5.06
N GLU A 185 -6.84 24.00 -5.28
CA GLU A 185 -5.90 23.82 -6.38
C GLU A 185 -5.14 22.49 -6.22
N GLN A 186 -4.64 22.21 -5.01
CA GLN A 186 -3.96 20.96 -4.70
C GLN A 186 -4.90 19.76 -4.78
N LEU A 187 -6.16 19.89 -4.33
CA LEU A 187 -7.17 18.84 -4.48
C LEU A 187 -7.42 18.54 -5.98
N LYS A 188 -7.49 19.58 -6.80
CA LYS A 188 -7.63 19.46 -8.25
C LYS A 188 -6.41 18.78 -8.87
N GLU A 189 -5.19 19.16 -8.50
CA GLU A 189 -3.96 18.52 -8.98
C GLU A 189 -3.92 17.02 -8.64
N LEU A 190 -4.35 16.62 -7.43
CA LEU A 190 -4.47 15.21 -7.06
C LEU A 190 -5.51 14.49 -7.92
N ALA A 191 -6.67 15.11 -8.19
CA ALA A 191 -7.70 14.54 -9.02
C ALA A 191 -7.20 14.36 -10.48
N ASP A 192 -6.58 15.38 -11.05
CA ASP A 192 -6.01 15.33 -12.41
C ASP A 192 -4.91 14.26 -12.51
N TYR A 193 -4.02 14.16 -11.52
CA TYR A 193 -3.01 13.12 -11.44
C TYR A 193 -3.65 11.72 -11.37
N SER A 194 -4.68 11.56 -10.57
CA SER A 194 -5.36 10.28 -10.37
C SER A 194 -6.13 9.84 -11.62
N ILE A 195 -6.79 10.77 -12.30
CA ILE A 195 -7.47 10.54 -13.59
C ILE A 195 -6.46 10.07 -14.62
N LYS A 196 -5.39 10.84 -14.83
CA LYS A 196 -4.34 10.51 -15.80
C LYS A 196 -3.69 9.16 -15.54
N ARG A 197 -3.57 8.76 -14.26
CA ARG A 197 -2.93 7.50 -13.87
C ARG A 197 -3.84 6.28 -14.00
N HIS A 198 -5.10 6.38 -13.61
CA HIS A 198 -6.01 5.25 -13.47
C HIS A 198 -7.17 5.24 -14.44
N TYR A 199 -7.58 6.43 -14.92
CA TYR A 199 -8.77 6.63 -15.74
C TYR A 199 -8.47 7.57 -16.92
N PRO A 200 -7.39 7.35 -17.71
CA PRO A 200 -6.96 8.30 -18.74
C PRO A 200 -8.00 8.53 -19.83
N TYR A 201 -8.96 7.61 -20.00
CA TYR A 201 -10.04 7.72 -20.98
C TYR A 201 -11.09 8.80 -20.66
N ILE A 202 -11.05 9.38 -19.45
CA ILE A 202 -11.92 10.51 -19.07
C ILE A 202 -11.13 11.82 -18.90
N GLU A 203 -9.83 11.87 -19.25
CA GLU A 203 -8.96 13.03 -19.00
C GLU A 203 -9.46 14.30 -19.71
N ASP A 204 -9.98 14.14 -20.93
CA ASP A 204 -10.46 15.24 -21.77
C ASP A 204 -11.98 15.50 -21.68
N ASP A 205 -12.69 14.83 -20.78
CA ASP A 205 -14.14 14.99 -20.58
C ASP A 205 -14.44 16.27 -19.81
N GLU A 206 -15.41 17.05 -20.26
CA GLU A 206 -15.85 18.29 -19.57
C GLU A 206 -16.32 18.02 -18.13
N ASN A 207 -16.90 16.84 -17.88
CA ASN A 207 -17.38 16.38 -16.58
C ASN A 207 -16.39 15.43 -15.89
N LYS A 208 -15.10 15.47 -16.22
CA LYS A 208 -14.09 14.50 -15.79
C LYS A 208 -14.08 14.22 -14.28
N TYR A 209 -14.30 15.22 -13.42
CA TYR A 209 -14.29 15.00 -11.96
C TYR A 209 -15.52 14.23 -11.48
N ILE A 210 -16.70 14.47 -12.06
CA ILE A 210 -17.91 13.70 -11.77
C ILE A 210 -17.75 12.27 -12.30
N ASN A 211 -17.21 12.13 -13.50
CA ASN A 211 -16.95 10.83 -14.10
C ASN A 211 -15.85 10.07 -13.36
N PHE A 212 -14.83 10.75 -12.88
CA PHE A 212 -13.83 10.15 -11.97
C PHE A 212 -14.49 9.57 -10.71
N LEU A 213 -15.36 10.33 -10.03
CA LEU A 213 -16.09 9.82 -8.87
C LEU A 213 -16.92 8.57 -9.22
N LYS A 214 -17.63 8.59 -10.37
CA LYS A 214 -18.42 7.43 -10.83
C LYS A 214 -17.54 6.20 -11.09
N GLU A 215 -16.37 6.38 -11.72
CA GLU A 215 -15.45 5.27 -11.99
C GLU A 215 -14.87 4.69 -10.70
N VAL A 216 -14.51 5.54 -9.73
CA VAL A 216 -14.07 5.09 -8.41
C VAL A 216 -15.18 4.32 -7.69
N ILE A 217 -16.43 4.80 -7.73
CA ILE A 217 -17.59 4.09 -7.15
C ILE A 217 -17.76 2.71 -7.80
N LYS A 218 -17.69 2.61 -9.12
CA LYS A 218 -17.77 1.33 -9.85
C LYS A 218 -16.65 0.38 -9.45
N ALA A 219 -15.41 0.89 -9.35
CA ALA A 219 -14.25 0.09 -8.94
C ALA A 219 -14.44 -0.49 -7.54
N GLN A 220 -14.89 0.32 -6.58
CA GLN A 220 -15.15 -0.13 -5.21
C GLN A 220 -16.33 -1.11 -5.13
N ALA A 221 -17.44 -0.82 -5.80
CA ALA A 221 -18.59 -1.72 -5.83
C ALA A 221 -18.21 -3.10 -6.41
N SER A 222 -17.44 -3.10 -7.51
CA SER A 222 -16.91 -4.32 -8.11
C SER A 222 -15.96 -5.06 -7.16
N LEU A 223 -15.08 -4.34 -6.45
CA LEU A 223 -14.15 -4.95 -5.51
C LEU A 223 -14.88 -5.62 -4.34
N VAL A 224 -15.77 -4.87 -3.69
CA VAL A 224 -16.51 -5.37 -2.50
C VAL A 224 -17.42 -6.55 -2.89
N SER A 225 -18.08 -6.49 -4.05
CA SER A 225 -18.88 -7.63 -4.52
C SER A 225 -18.05 -8.89 -4.71
N LYS A 226 -16.82 -8.78 -5.21
CA LYS A 226 -15.90 -9.92 -5.34
C LYS A 226 -15.44 -10.46 -3.99
N TRP A 227 -15.19 -9.59 -2.99
CA TRP A 227 -14.91 -10.03 -1.62
C TRP A 227 -16.06 -10.86 -1.06
N GLN A 228 -17.30 -10.40 -1.24
CA GLN A 228 -18.50 -11.13 -0.80
C GLN A 228 -18.60 -12.51 -1.46
N CYS A 229 -18.30 -12.62 -2.76
CA CYS A 229 -18.34 -13.89 -3.49
C CYS A 229 -17.37 -14.96 -2.95
N ILE A 230 -16.31 -14.57 -2.29
CA ILE A 230 -15.30 -15.49 -1.73
C ILE A 230 -15.31 -15.54 -0.19
N GLY A 231 -16.28 -14.86 0.43
CA GLY A 231 -16.38 -14.78 1.90
C GLY A 231 -15.22 -14.01 2.57
N PHE A 232 -14.57 -13.10 1.84
CA PHE A 232 -13.50 -12.28 2.39
C PHE A 232 -14.05 -11.08 3.14
N ILE A 233 -13.59 -10.89 4.37
CA ILE A 233 -13.88 -9.74 5.22
C ILE A 233 -12.58 -8.97 5.44
N HIS A 234 -12.52 -7.72 4.99
CA HIS A 234 -11.34 -6.87 5.14
C HIS A 234 -11.09 -6.50 6.61
N GLY A 235 -12.14 -6.22 7.34
CA GLY A 235 -12.12 -5.94 8.79
C GLY A 235 -11.73 -4.52 9.18
N VAL A 236 -11.15 -3.70 8.27
CA VAL A 236 -10.82 -2.28 8.52
C VAL A 236 -10.94 -1.50 7.21
N MET A 237 -12.16 -1.17 6.79
CA MET A 237 -12.44 -0.45 5.54
C MET A 237 -12.44 1.07 5.74
N ASN A 238 -11.58 1.58 6.59
CA ASN A 238 -11.38 3.02 6.73
C ASN A 238 -10.80 3.62 5.45
N THR A 239 -10.97 4.93 5.28
CA THR A 239 -10.54 5.65 4.07
C THR A 239 -9.03 5.60 3.80
N ASP A 240 -8.23 5.34 4.82
CA ASP A 240 -6.79 5.08 4.72
C ASP A 240 -6.46 3.64 4.26
N ASN A 241 -7.43 2.73 4.26
CA ASN A 241 -7.27 1.33 3.83
C ASN A 241 -8.02 1.01 2.53
N MET A 242 -8.49 2.02 1.80
CA MET A 242 -9.19 1.86 0.54
C MET A 242 -8.50 2.69 -0.55
N THR A 243 -8.06 2.03 -1.62
CA THR A 243 -7.40 2.69 -2.75
C THR A 243 -8.40 3.19 -3.76
N ILE A 244 -8.10 4.30 -4.45
CA ILE A 244 -8.95 4.79 -5.55
C ILE A 244 -8.88 3.93 -6.81
N SER A 245 -7.85 3.06 -6.92
CA SER A 245 -7.69 2.12 -8.03
C SER A 245 -8.62 0.91 -7.95
N GLY A 246 -9.29 0.69 -6.81
CA GLY A 246 -10.10 -0.50 -6.58
C GLY A 246 -9.29 -1.76 -6.30
N GLU A 247 -8.03 -1.63 -5.86
CA GLU A 247 -7.21 -2.73 -5.37
C GLU A 247 -7.34 -2.88 -3.85
N THR A 248 -7.45 -4.11 -3.38
CA THR A 248 -7.39 -4.43 -1.93
C THR A 248 -5.99 -4.10 -1.39
N ILE A 249 -5.93 -3.43 -0.25
CA ILE A 249 -4.66 -3.02 0.39
C ILE A 249 -4.76 -3.23 1.91
N ASP A 250 -3.58 -3.39 2.56
CA ASP A 250 -3.45 -3.42 4.01
C ASP A 250 -4.18 -4.57 4.69
N TYR A 251 -3.73 -5.79 4.41
CA TYR A 251 -4.22 -7.04 5.00
C TYR A 251 -3.85 -7.16 6.50
N GLY A 252 -4.53 -6.38 7.33
CA GLY A 252 -4.39 -6.39 8.79
C GLY A 252 -5.25 -7.48 9.43
N PRO A 253 -6.42 -7.14 10.01
CA PRO A 253 -7.30 -8.10 10.69
C PRO A 253 -8.22 -8.87 9.75
N CYS A 254 -7.94 -8.92 8.44
CA CYS A 254 -8.78 -9.59 7.44
C CYS A 254 -8.92 -11.09 7.73
N ALA A 255 -10.05 -11.66 7.29
CA ALA A 255 -10.39 -13.07 7.44
C ALA A 255 -11.22 -13.56 6.25
N PHE A 256 -11.32 -14.89 6.13
CA PHE A 256 -12.29 -15.55 5.26
C PHE A 256 -13.33 -16.26 6.14
N MET A 257 -14.61 -16.19 5.76
CA MET A 257 -15.67 -16.94 6.44
C MET A 257 -15.54 -18.42 6.10
N ASP A 258 -15.67 -19.28 7.10
CA ASP A 258 -15.76 -20.74 6.88
C ASP A 258 -17.11 -21.14 6.29
N THR A 259 -18.18 -20.52 6.78
CA THR A 259 -19.56 -20.66 6.29
C THR A 259 -20.18 -19.29 6.11
N TYR A 260 -21.08 -19.17 5.14
CA TYR A 260 -21.81 -17.92 4.96
C TYR A 260 -22.68 -17.60 6.16
N ASN A 261 -22.45 -16.44 6.76
CA ASN A 261 -23.27 -15.85 7.78
C ASN A 261 -23.26 -14.33 7.60
N PRO A 262 -24.41 -13.68 7.30
CA PRO A 262 -24.49 -12.24 7.06
C PRO A 262 -24.11 -11.41 8.30
N ASP A 263 -24.24 -11.99 9.50
CA ASP A 263 -23.96 -11.31 10.77
C ASP A 263 -22.51 -11.54 11.26
N THR A 264 -21.64 -12.15 10.43
CA THR A 264 -20.26 -12.43 10.83
C THR A 264 -19.44 -11.15 10.89
N VAL A 265 -18.89 -10.86 12.08
CA VAL A 265 -18.01 -9.73 12.35
C VAL A 265 -16.68 -10.23 12.90
N PHE A 266 -15.56 -9.77 12.33
CA PHE A 266 -14.20 -10.09 12.79
C PHE A 266 -13.50 -8.88 13.45
N SER A 267 -14.15 -7.71 13.47
CA SER A 267 -13.60 -6.53 14.14
C SER A 267 -13.81 -6.65 15.66
N SER A 268 -12.74 -6.47 16.41
CA SER A 268 -12.82 -6.36 17.87
C SER A 268 -13.27 -4.97 18.36
N ILE A 269 -13.33 -4.00 17.45
CA ILE A 269 -13.67 -2.59 17.74
C ILE A 269 -15.12 -2.33 17.36
N ASP A 270 -15.51 -2.77 16.17
CA ASP A 270 -16.89 -2.69 15.68
C ASP A 270 -17.53 -4.09 15.76
N VAL A 271 -18.08 -4.41 16.92
CA VAL A 271 -18.66 -5.73 17.21
C VAL A 271 -20.08 -5.91 16.65
N TYR A 272 -20.68 -4.84 16.20
CA TYR A 272 -22.04 -4.85 15.66
C TYR A 272 -22.09 -4.78 14.13
N GLY A 273 -20.95 -4.58 13.46
CA GLY A 273 -20.83 -4.55 11.99
C GLY A 273 -21.15 -3.21 11.33
#